data_fc5eeb10b84f12a32f790f7e18ca8fc2
#
_entry.id   fc5eeb10b84f12a32f790f7e18ca8fc2
#
_cell.length_a   1.000
_cell.length_b   1.000
_cell.length_c   1.000
_cell.angle_alpha   90.00
_cell.angle_beta   90.00
_cell.angle_gamma   90.00
#
_symmetry.space_group_name_H-M   'P 1'
#
loop_
_entity.id
_entity.type
_entity.pdbx_description
1 polymer ?
#
loop_
_entity_poly.entity_id
_entity_poly.type
_entity_poly.pdbx_seq_one_letter_code
_entity_poly.pdbx_strand_id
1 'polypeptide(L)'
;MDIDVIIPVYRPGEDLVALLNRLYAQTVEIHKIILVETLDKEEKTSMEEETSAENSLLLHLQKQYKKIELYSVKKEDFDHGMTRRMAVEKSDADIFVMMTQDAMPADDNLIEQLTAPLTGDIAVSYARQLPRKNCRAIERFTRRFNYPEESLLKGKENLQVLGIKTYFCSDVCAAYRREIYEKLGGFVQKAIFNEDMLFAAKAVESGYKIMYTAEARVLHSHNYSISQQFRRNFDLGVSQAEHPEVFKKVPSEKEGGRMVKETTEYLFTTGKV
;
A
#
# COMPACT_ATOMS: atom_id res chain seq x y z
N MET A 1 -20.02 -11.01 3.03
CA MET A 1 -18.61 -10.80 3.40
C MET A 1 -18.33 -9.34 3.15
N ASP A 2 -18.18 -8.59 4.24
CA ASP A 2 -18.02 -7.15 4.17
C ASP A 2 -16.58 -6.77 3.82
N ILE A 3 -16.42 -5.68 3.05
CA ILE A 3 -15.13 -5.18 2.58
C ILE A 3 -15.04 -3.70 2.95
N ASP A 4 -14.05 -3.34 3.75
CA ASP A 4 -13.70 -1.96 4.04
C ASP A 4 -12.46 -1.54 3.27
N VAL A 5 -12.39 -0.26 2.87
CA VAL A 5 -11.18 0.32 2.27
C VAL A 5 -10.58 1.34 3.23
N ILE A 6 -9.30 1.20 3.53
CA ILE A 6 -8.57 2.04 4.47
C ILE A 6 -7.51 2.84 3.72
N ILE A 7 -7.55 4.16 3.85
CA ILE A 7 -6.67 5.08 3.12
C ILE A 7 -6.04 6.08 4.10
N PRO A 8 -4.74 5.94 4.43
CA PRO A 8 -3.99 7.01 5.06
C PRO A 8 -3.89 8.21 4.12
N VAL A 9 -4.18 9.40 4.64
CA VAL A 9 -4.29 10.63 3.86
C VAL A 9 -3.36 11.70 4.44
N TYR A 10 -2.61 12.37 3.57
CA TYR A 10 -1.80 13.51 3.95
C TYR A 10 -1.92 14.60 2.90
N ARG A 11 -2.37 15.80 3.32
CA ARG A 11 -2.63 16.94 2.42
C ARG A 11 -3.49 16.54 1.22
N PRO A 12 -4.76 16.16 1.48
CA PRO A 12 -5.66 15.70 0.44
C PRO A 12 -5.93 16.77 -0.62
N GLY A 13 -6.11 16.32 -1.86
CA GLY A 13 -6.42 17.16 -3.00
C GLY A 13 -7.39 16.48 -3.96
N GLU A 14 -7.48 16.99 -5.19
CA GLU A 14 -8.38 16.50 -6.25
C GLU A 14 -8.17 15.00 -6.57
N ASP A 15 -6.92 14.49 -6.41
CA ASP A 15 -6.62 13.07 -6.62
C ASP A 15 -7.42 12.18 -5.65
N LEU A 16 -7.64 12.62 -4.39
CA LEU A 16 -8.45 11.86 -3.44
C LEU A 16 -9.93 11.83 -3.86
N VAL A 17 -10.47 12.95 -4.35
CA VAL A 17 -11.84 13.01 -4.86
C VAL A 17 -12.02 12.05 -6.03
N ALA A 18 -11.06 12.04 -6.96
CA ALA A 18 -11.06 11.13 -8.10
C ALA A 18 -10.97 9.66 -7.67
N LEU A 19 -10.13 9.34 -6.65
CA LEU A 19 -10.03 8.01 -6.07
C LEU A 19 -11.36 7.56 -5.46
N LEU A 20 -12.00 8.39 -4.65
CA LEU A 20 -13.29 8.07 -4.05
C LEU A 20 -14.37 7.79 -5.11
N ASN A 21 -14.46 8.62 -6.15
CA ASN A 21 -15.37 8.36 -7.26
C ASN A 21 -15.13 6.99 -7.92
N ARG A 22 -13.87 6.59 -8.10
CA ARG A 22 -13.52 5.27 -8.65
C ARG A 22 -13.84 4.13 -7.67
N LEU A 23 -13.73 4.34 -6.37
CA LEU A 23 -14.11 3.34 -5.36
C LEU A 23 -15.63 3.16 -5.29
N TYR A 24 -16.41 4.23 -5.44
CA TYR A 24 -17.86 4.14 -5.51
C TYR A 24 -18.39 3.50 -6.81
N ALA A 25 -17.59 3.47 -7.87
CA ALA A 25 -17.92 2.84 -9.15
C ALA A 25 -17.51 1.35 -9.22
N GLN A 26 -16.96 0.77 -8.15
CA GLN A 26 -16.53 -0.64 -8.16
C GLN A 26 -17.71 -1.61 -8.30
N THR A 27 -17.47 -2.74 -8.98
CA THR A 27 -18.48 -3.82 -9.18
C THR A 27 -18.90 -4.48 -7.89
N VAL A 28 -18.03 -4.50 -6.89
CA VAL A 28 -18.30 -5.01 -5.54
C VAL A 28 -18.59 -3.84 -4.60
N GLU A 29 -19.65 -3.99 -3.81
CA GLU A 29 -20.03 -2.98 -2.84
C GLU A 29 -19.01 -2.88 -1.71
N ILE A 30 -18.44 -1.68 -1.52
CA ILE A 30 -17.60 -1.35 -0.36
C ILE A 30 -18.52 -1.02 0.81
N HIS A 31 -18.30 -1.66 1.96
CA HIS A 31 -19.08 -1.43 3.17
C HIS A 31 -18.73 -0.07 3.79
N LYS A 32 -17.44 0.20 4.08
CA LYS A 32 -16.94 1.48 4.60
C LYS A 32 -15.67 1.91 3.89
N ILE A 33 -15.43 3.23 3.85
CA ILE A 33 -14.15 3.83 3.46
C ILE A 33 -13.61 4.60 4.67
N ILE A 34 -12.52 4.13 5.24
CA ILE A 34 -11.88 4.72 6.42
C ILE A 34 -10.72 5.60 5.97
N LEU A 35 -10.86 6.91 6.14
CA LEU A 35 -9.80 7.88 5.86
C LEU A 35 -9.08 8.23 7.16
N VAL A 36 -7.75 8.13 7.19
CA VAL A 36 -6.93 8.50 8.34
C VAL A 36 -6.03 9.66 7.94
N GLU A 37 -6.43 10.86 8.34
CA GLU A 37 -5.70 12.09 8.04
C GLU A 37 -4.49 12.27 8.94
N THR A 38 -3.33 12.54 8.35
CA THR A 38 -2.16 13.01 9.11
C THR A 38 -2.17 14.52 9.18
N LEU A 39 -2.36 15.05 10.39
CA LEU A 39 -2.41 16.49 10.64
C LEU A 39 -0.99 17.06 10.83
N ASP A 40 -0.65 18.13 10.12
CA ASP A 40 0.54 18.94 10.41
C ASP A 40 0.39 19.54 11.83
N LYS A 41 1.49 19.99 12.46
CA LYS A 41 1.45 20.55 13.83
C LYS A 41 0.37 21.61 13.98
N GLU A 42 -0.25 21.63 15.17
CA GLU A 42 -1.29 22.59 15.57
C GLU A 42 -1.01 24.00 15.04
N GLU A 43 -1.76 24.46 14.07
CA GLU A 43 -2.03 25.86 13.91
C GLU A 43 -2.82 26.27 15.16
N LYS A 44 -2.35 27.32 15.84
CA LYS A 44 -2.88 27.76 17.12
C LYS A 44 -4.37 28.07 16.99
N THR A 45 -5.17 27.53 17.89
CA THR A 45 -6.60 27.76 18.05
C THR A 45 -6.87 29.26 18.20
N SER A 46 -7.20 29.95 17.11
CA SER A 46 -7.85 31.25 17.12
C SER A 46 -9.29 31.10 16.65
N MET A 47 -10.19 32.00 17.03
CA MET A 47 -11.61 31.95 16.66
C MET A 47 -11.87 31.94 15.13
N GLU A 48 -10.83 32.17 14.30
CA GLU A 48 -10.87 32.07 12.85
C GLU A 48 -10.76 30.62 12.34
N GLU A 49 -10.38 29.65 13.18
CA GLU A 49 -10.16 28.24 12.83
C GLU A 49 -11.45 27.40 12.80
N GLU A 50 -12.51 27.77 13.54
CA GLU A 50 -13.81 27.10 13.42
C GLU A 50 -14.35 27.19 11.97
N THR A 51 -14.11 28.31 11.29
CA THR A 51 -14.46 28.50 9.88
C THR A 51 -13.54 27.75 8.90
N SER A 52 -12.27 27.49 9.28
CA SER A 52 -11.34 26.73 8.44
C SER A 52 -11.56 25.21 8.55
N ALA A 53 -11.92 24.72 9.74
CA ALA A 53 -12.28 23.32 9.96
C ALA A 53 -13.56 22.95 9.21
N GLU A 54 -14.57 23.80 9.17
CA GLU A 54 -15.80 23.58 8.40
C GLU A 54 -15.57 23.52 6.87
N ASN A 55 -14.50 24.13 6.37
CA ASN A 55 -14.10 24.12 4.95
C ASN A 55 -13.11 23.01 4.60
N SER A 56 -12.77 22.09 5.51
CA SER A 56 -11.90 20.96 5.22
C SER A 56 -12.51 20.09 4.10
N LEU A 57 -11.70 19.80 3.07
CA LEU A 57 -12.07 18.90 1.97
C LEU A 57 -12.62 17.57 2.51
N LEU A 58 -11.98 17.01 3.52
CA LEU A 58 -12.36 15.70 4.08
C LEU A 58 -13.73 15.72 4.76
N LEU A 59 -14.06 16.78 5.51
CA LEU A 59 -15.39 16.94 6.10
C LEU A 59 -16.46 17.13 5.04
N HIS A 60 -16.14 17.85 3.95
CA HIS A 60 -17.04 17.96 2.80
C HIS A 60 -17.28 16.59 2.14
N LEU A 61 -16.21 15.83 1.91
CA LEU A 61 -16.29 14.47 1.36
C LEU A 61 -17.08 13.53 2.26
N GLN A 62 -16.90 13.58 3.59
CA GLN A 62 -17.67 12.79 4.54
C GLN A 62 -19.18 13.10 4.48
N LYS A 63 -19.54 14.37 4.31
CA LYS A 63 -20.95 14.76 4.12
C LYS A 63 -21.52 14.28 2.79
N GLN A 64 -20.72 14.30 1.74
CA GLN A 64 -21.12 13.90 0.37
C GLN A 64 -21.23 12.37 0.24
N TYR A 65 -20.31 11.61 0.83
CA TYR A 65 -20.17 10.16 0.68
C TYR A 65 -20.50 9.45 1.99
N LYS A 66 -21.69 8.85 2.07
CA LYS A 66 -22.26 8.27 3.31
C LYS A 66 -21.43 7.14 3.96
N LYS A 67 -20.53 6.47 3.18
CA LYS A 67 -19.72 5.35 3.65
C LYS A 67 -18.35 5.78 4.20
N ILE A 68 -18.06 7.08 4.25
CA ILE A 68 -16.77 7.60 4.71
C ILE A 68 -16.80 7.78 6.22
N GLU A 69 -15.83 7.14 6.89
CA GLU A 69 -15.45 7.43 8.27
C GLU A 69 -14.11 8.15 8.29
N LEU A 70 -13.99 9.23 9.06
CA LEU A 70 -12.79 10.06 9.13
C LEU A 70 -12.16 9.97 10.51
N TYR A 71 -10.87 9.66 10.53
CA TYR A 71 -10.01 9.65 11.71
C TYR A 71 -8.78 10.50 11.46
N SER A 72 -8.06 10.88 12.52
CA SER A 72 -6.83 11.67 12.39
C SER A 72 -5.71 11.16 13.28
N VAL A 73 -4.49 11.43 12.87
CA VAL A 73 -3.25 11.19 13.61
C VAL A 73 -2.36 12.42 13.48
N LYS A 74 -1.69 12.82 14.57
CA LYS A 74 -0.73 13.92 14.51
C LYS A 74 0.52 13.46 13.75
N LYS A 75 1.14 14.35 12.98
CA LYS A 75 2.32 14.05 12.20
C LYS A 75 3.51 13.55 13.03
N GLU A 76 3.62 14.03 14.26
CA GLU A 76 4.66 13.58 15.20
C GLU A 76 4.45 12.15 15.68
N ASP A 77 3.18 11.68 15.69
CA ASP A 77 2.79 10.33 16.08
C ASP A 77 2.66 9.39 14.88
N PHE A 78 2.84 9.92 13.65
CA PHE A 78 2.70 9.12 12.44
C PHE A 78 3.83 8.10 12.30
N ASP A 79 3.43 6.85 12.18
CA ASP A 79 4.28 5.70 11.84
C ASP A 79 3.48 4.81 10.89
N HIS A 80 4.12 4.28 9.84
CA HIS A 80 3.40 3.49 8.84
C HIS A 80 2.73 2.26 9.44
N GLY A 81 3.44 1.52 10.29
CA GLY A 81 2.92 0.32 10.93
C GLY A 81 1.79 0.63 11.91
N MET A 82 2.05 1.56 12.85
CA MET A 82 1.08 1.92 13.90
C MET A 82 -0.17 2.59 13.33
N THR A 83 -0.02 3.54 12.41
CA THR A 83 -1.16 4.26 11.80
C THR A 83 -2.09 3.30 11.06
N ARG A 84 -1.52 2.37 10.25
CA ARG A 84 -2.32 1.35 9.56
C ARG A 84 -2.97 0.38 10.53
N ARG A 85 -2.25 -0.06 11.56
CA ARG A 85 -2.80 -0.92 12.62
C ARG A 85 -3.99 -0.27 13.30
N MET A 86 -3.86 0.98 13.77
CA MET A 86 -4.94 1.76 14.36
C MET A 86 -6.14 1.89 13.42
N ALA A 87 -5.87 2.12 12.13
CA ALA A 87 -6.93 2.23 11.12
C ALA A 87 -7.68 0.90 10.91
N VAL A 88 -6.99 -0.25 10.94
CA VAL A 88 -7.62 -1.58 10.87
C VAL A 88 -8.52 -1.82 12.09
N GLU A 89 -8.18 -1.32 13.28
CA GLU A 89 -9.00 -1.43 14.48
C GLU A 89 -10.34 -0.64 14.39
N LYS A 90 -10.47 0.30 13.42
CA LYS A 90 -11.70 1.03 13.12
C LYS A 90 -12.62 0.30 12.15
N SER A 91 -12.14 -0.75 11.51
CA SER A 91 -12.89 -1.61 10.61
C SER A 91 -13.37 -2.87 11.35
N ASP A 92 -14.55 -3.35 11.02
CA ASP A 92 -15.15 -4.62 11.49
C ASP A 92 -15.43 -5.60 10.32
N ALA A 93 -15.06 -5.24 9.09
CA ALA A 93 -15.28 -6.06 7.90
C ALA A 93 -14.43 -7.34 7.89
N ASP A 94 -14.91 -8.37 7.20
CA ASP A 94 -14.21 -9.67 7.01
C ASP A 94 -12.90 -9.52 6.24
N ILE A 95 -12.90 -8.56 5.29
CA ILE A 95 -11.75 -8.17 4.49
C ILE A 95 -11.56 -6.66 4.61
N PHE A 96 -10.32 -6.23 4.79
CA PHE A 96 -9.97 -4.83 4.63
C PHE A 96 -8.94 -4.65 3.50
N VAL A 97 -9.12 -3.58 2.74
CA VAL A 97 -8.22 -3.18 1.65
C VAL A 97 -7.43 -1.97 2.11
N MET A 98 -6.12 -2.13 2.19
CA MET A 98 -5.20 -1.00 2.42
C MET A 98 -4.89 -0.34 1.08
N MET A 99 -5.05 0.98 0.97
CA MET A 99 -4.70 1.76 -0.22
C MET A 99 -3.97 3.04 0.13
N THR A 100 -3.10 3.51 -0.77
CA THR A 100 -2.57 4.87 -0.68
C THR A 100 -3.48 5.85 -1.44
N GLN A 101 -3.53 7.11 -0.99
CA GLN A 101 -4.43 8.13 -1.56
C GLN A 101 -4.17 8.45 -3.05
N ASP A 102 -3.05 8.01 -3.60
CA ASP A 102 -2.63 8.24 -4.99
C ASP A 102 -2.64 6.97 -5.85
N ALA A 103 -3.15 5.85 -5.31
CA ALA A 103 -3.34 4.60 -6.04
C ALA A 103 -4.71 4.59 -6.75
N MET A 104 -4.75 4.98 -8.01
CA MET A 104 -5.98 5.11 -8.78
C MET A 104 -6.40 3.75 -9.37
N PRO A 105 -7.61 3.23 -9.08
CA PRO A 105 -8.15 2.04 -9.76
C PRO A 105 -8.08 2.19 -11.28
N ALA A 106 -7.53 1.20 -11.98
CA ALA A 106 -7.44 1.24 -13.44
C ALA A 106 -8.79 0.97 -14.11
N ASP A 107 -9.65 0.21 -13.43
CA ASP A 107 -11.02 -0.14 -13.84
C ASP A 107 -11.92 -0.38 -12.63
N ASP A 108 -13.18 -0.70 -12.90
CA ASP A 108 -14.21 -0.85 -11.86
C ASP A 108 -14.21 -2.26 -11.22
N ASN A 109 -13.35 -3.18 -11.65
CA ASN A 109 -13.22 -4.55 -11.12
C ASN A 109 -12.08 -4.72 -10.11
N LEU A 110 -11.38 -3.65 -9.73
CA LEU A 110 -10.20 -3.73 -8.87
C LEU A 110 -10.48 -4.51 -7.58
N ILE A 111 -11.52 -4.11 -6.83
CA ILE A 111 -11.83 -4.70 -5.52
C ILE A 111 -12.26 -6.17 -5.67
N GLU A 112 -13.06 -6.49 -6.68
CA GLU A 112 -13.48 -7.86 -6.99
C GLU A 112 -12.26 -8.75 -7.28
N GLN A 113 -11.40 -8.35 -8.21
CA GLN A 113 -10.20 -9.10 -8.59
C GLN A 113 -9.22 -9.25 -7.43
N LEU A 114 -9.09 -8.22 -6.61
CA LEU A 114 -8.17 -8.21 -5.48
C LEU A 114 -8.63 -9.14 -4.35
N THR A 115 -9.93 -9.22 -4.10
CA THR A 115 -10.49 -9.99 -2.98
C THR A 115 -10.86 -11.42 -3.33
N ALA A 116 -11.17 -11.72 -4.60
CA ALA A 116 -11.54 -13.06 -5.06
C ALA A 116 -10.55 -14.18 -4.69
N PRO A 117 -9.21 -13.96 -4.72
CA PRO A 117 -8.25 -14.99 -4.32
C PRO A 117 -8.20 -15.29 -2.82
N LEU A 118 -8.77 -14.45 -1.95
CA LEU A 118 -8.65 -14.54 -0.50
C LEU A 118 -9.48 -15.70 0.09
N THR A 119 -9.10 -16.91 -0.27
CA THR A 119 -9.73 -18.17 0.19
C THR A 119 -8.69 -19.11 0.80
N GLY A 120 -9.14 -20.11 1.54
CA GLY A 120 -8.27 -21.16 2.10
C GLY A 120 -7.15 -20.59 2.97
N ASP A 121 -5.91 -20.81 2.57
CA ASP A 121 -4.68 -20.40 3.28
C ASP A 121 -4.08 -19.06 2.77
N ILE A 122 -4.78 -18.32 1.90
CA ILE A 122 -4.30 -17.04 1.39
C ILE A 122 -4.64 -15.91 2.39
N ALA A 123 -3.61 -15.32 2.99
CA ALA A 123 -3.73 -14.28 4.00
C ALA A 123 -3.92 -12.87 3.41
N VAL A 124 -3.23 -12.60 2.31
CA VAL A 124 -3.19 -11.29 1.66
C VAL A 124 -3.11 -11.42 0.15
N SER A 125 -3.76 -10.51 -0.55
CA SER A 125 -3.68 -10.34 -2.00
C SER A 125 -3.28 -8.89 -2.30
N TYR A 126 -2.34 -8.64 -3.22
CA TYR A 126 -1.94 -7.28 -3.58
C TYR A 126 -1.96 -7.05 -5.09
N ALA A 127 -2.27 -5.80 -5.45
CA ALA A 127 -2.56 -5.38 -6.81
C ALA A 127 -1.30 -5.10 -7.64
N ARG A 128 -1.44 -5.22 -8.96
CA ARG A 128 -0.48 -4.77 -9.95
C ARG A 128 -0.47 -3.24 -10.03
N GLN A 129 0.71 -2.65 -9.87
CA GLN A 129 0.90 -1.22 -10.05
C GLN A 129 1.34 -0.92 -11.49
N LEU A 130 0.49 -0.20 -12.22
CA LEU A 130 0.76 0.29 -13.56
C LEU A 130 1.34 1.71 -13.51
N PRO A 131 2.29 2.05 -14.38
CA PRO A 131 2.84 3.39 -14.45
C PRO A 131 1.82 4.39 -14.99
N ARG A 132 1.72 5.58 -14.39
CA ARG A 132 0.94 6.71 -14.94
C ARG A 132 1.51 7.17 -16.29
N LYS A 133 0.70 7.86 -17.10
CA LYS A 133 1.09 8.30 -18.47
C LYS A 133 2.38 9.14 -18.49
N ASN A 134 2.56 10.03 -17.51
CA ASN A 134 3.71 10.93 -17.37
C ASN A 134 4.92 10.29 -16.65
N CYS A 135 4.91 8.99 -16.47
CA CYS A 135 5.94 8.23 -15.75
C CYS A 135 7.27 8.21 -16.54
N ARG A 136 8.39 8.52 -15.86
CA ARG A 136 9.73 8.44 -16.42
C ARG A 136 10.14 7.00 -16.74
N ALA A 137 11.13 6.84 -17.63
CA ALA A 137 11.59 5.54 -18.11
C ALA A 137 12.06 4.60 -16.98
N ILE A 138 12.84 5.11 -16.04
CA ILE A 138 13.34 4.35 -14.88
C ILE A 138 12.17 3.81 -14.05
N GLU A 139 11.23 4.68 -13.69
CA GLU A 139 10.08 4.28 -12.88
C GLU A 139 9.17 3.31 -13.63
N ARG A 140 8.98 3.50 -14.93
CA ARG A 140 8.24 2.56 -15.79
C ARG A 140 8.87 1.16 -15.80
N PHE A 141 10.21 1.10 -15.85
CA PHE A 141 10.93 -0.17 -15.75
C PHE A 141 10.74 -0.80 -14.37
N THR A 142 10.91 0.00 -13.28
CA THR A 142 10.71 -0.47 -11.90
C THR A 142 9.33 -1.09 -11.67
N ARG A 143 8.27 -0.49 -12.24
CA ARG A 143 6.93 -1.07 -12.18
C ARG A 143 6.85 -2.43 -12.88
N ARG A 144 7.39 -2.57 -14.09
CA ARG A 144 7.44 -3.85 -14.81
C ARG A 144 8.24 -4.91 -14.07
N PHE A 145 9.36 -4.53 -13.49
CA PHE A 145 10.25 -5.43 -12.75
C PHE A 145 9.57 -6.00 -11.50
N ASN A 146 8.83 -5.17 -10.76
CA ASN A 146 8.20 -5.57 -9.50
C ASN A 146 6.77 -6.13 -9.67
N TYR A 147 6.09 -5.77 -10.76
CA TYR A 147 4.68 -6.11 -11.01
C TYR A 147 4.52 -6.72 -12.41
N PRO A 148 4.92 -8.00 -12.60
CA PRO A 148 4.80 -8.69 -13.88
C PRO A 148 3.34 -8.84 -14.32
N GLU A 149 3.14 -9.36 -15.54
CA GLU A 149 1.81 -9.51 -16.15
C GLU A 149 1.05 -10.72 -15.64
N GLU A 150 1.74 -11.66 -15.03
CA GLU A 150 1.17 -12.91 -14.53
C GLU A 150 1.01 -12.88 -13.03
N SER A 151 -0.14 -13.34 -12.56
CA SER A 151 -0.44 -13.53 -11.15
C SER A 151 0.44 -14.60 -10.53
N LEU A 152 0.78 -14.49 -9.25
CA LEU A 152 1.70 -15.41 -8.58
C LEU A 152 1.27 -15.68 -7.13
N LEU A 153 0.99 -16.95 -6.85
CA LEU A 153 0.80 -17.43 -5.48
C LEU A 153 2.16 -17.72 -4.83
N LYS A 154 2.41 -17.16 -3.67
CA LYS A 154 3.69 -17.24 -2.96
C LYS A 154 3.50 -17.84 -1.58
N GLY A 155 4.31 -18.84 -1.27
CA GLY A 155 4.38 -19.51 0.02
C GLY A 155 5.82 -19.83 0.40
N LYS A 156 6.00 -20.55 1.49
CA LYS A 156 7.33 -20.88 2.03
C LYS A 156 8.19 -21.69 1.05
N GLU A 157 7.57 -22.50 0.22
CA GLU A 157 8.18 -23.28 -0.85
C GLU A 157 8.89 -22.42 -1.90
N ASN A 158 8.48 -21.18 -2.05
CA ASN A 158 9.05 -20.27 -3.05
C ASN A 158 10.34 -19.56 -2.56
N LEU A 159 10.70 -19.65 -1.27
CA LEU A 159 11.84 -18.92 -0.70
C LEU A 159 13.17 -19.21 -1.41
N GLN A 160 13.40 -20.46 -1.82
CA GLN A 160 14.64 -20.83 -2.51
C GLN A 160 14.78 -20.18 -3.89
N VAL A 161 13.65 -19.97 -4.59
CA VAL A 161 13.63 -19.44 -5.95
C VAL A 161 13.48 -17.93 -5.97
N LEU A 162 12.53 -17.40 -5.19
CA LEU A 162 12.16 -15.99 -5.21
C LEU A 162 12.94 -15.15 -4.18
N GLY A 163 13.58 -15.80 -3.19
CA GLY A 163 14.25 -15.08 -2.11
C GLY A 163 13.31 -14.08 -1.42
N ILE A 164 13.79 -12.84 -1.24
CA ILE A 164 13.03 -11.78 -0.57
C ILE A 164 11.70 -11.42 -1.28
N LYS A 165 11.59 -11.67 -2.59
CA LYS A 165 10.33 -11.47 -3.34
C LYS A 165 9.19 -12.38 -2.87
N THR A 166 9.49 -13.47 -2.18
CA THR A 166 8.46 -14.30 -1.54
C THR A 166 7.62 -13.48 -0.56
N TYR A 167 8.27 -12.58 0.20
CA TYR A 167 7.59 -11.71 1.17
C TYR A 167 7.11 -10.39 0.59
N PHE A 168 7.43 -10.10 -0.68
CA PHE A 168 7.03 -8.84 -1.29
C PHE A 168 5.50 -8.70 -1.32
N CYS A 169 5.01 -7.66 -0.68
CA CYS A 169 3.63 -7.21 -0.66
C CYS A 169 3.63 -5.69 -0.81
N SER A 170 2.50 -5.05 -1.07
CA SER A 170 2.47 -3.60 -1.19
C SER A 170 1.12 -3.01 -0.80
N ASP A 171 1.11 -2.27 0.30
CA ASP A 171 -0.02 -1.51 0.83
C ASP A 171 -0.40 -0.29 -0.03
N VAL A 172 0.25 -0.12 -1.18
CA VAL A 172 -0.28 0.77 -2.22
C VAL A 172 -1.69 0.32 -2.62
N CYS A 173 -1.92 -0.99 -2.71
CA CYS A 173 -3.25 -1.59 -2.81
C CYS A 173 -3.16 -3.08 -2.46
N ALA A 174 -3.59 -3.46 -1.26
CA ALA A 174 -3.56 -4.84 -0.79
C ALA A 174 -4.79 -5.17 0.06
N ALA A 175 -5.38 -6.33 -0.14
CA ALA A 175 -6.52 -6.84 0.62
C ALA A 175 -6.07 -7.94 1.59
N TYR A 176 -6.58 -7.88 2.81
CA TYR A 176 -6.22 -8.75 3.91
C TYR A 176 -7.43 -9.48 4.46
N ARG A 177 -7.31 -10.77 4.74
CA ARG A 177 -8.30 -11.51 5.53
C ARG A 177 -8.14 -11.15 7.00
N ARG A 178 -9.18 -10.54 7.58
CA ARG A 178 -9.18 -10.09 8.99
C ARG A 178 -8.84 -11.21 9.96
N GLU A 179 -9.49 -12.35 9.85
CA GLU A 179 -9.25 -13.50 10.72
C GLU A 179 -7.77 -13.90 10.78
N ILE A 180 -7.09 -13.95 9.63
CA ILE A 180 -5.67 -14.31 9.58
C ILE A 180 -4.80 -13.15 10.08
N TYR A 181 -5.15 -11.91 9.73
CA TYR A 181 -4.46 -10.71 10.19
C TYR A 181 -4.45 -10.63 11.73
N GLU A 182 -5.59 -10.82 12.37
CA GLU A 182 -5.72 -10.79 13.84
C GLU A 182 -4.99 -11.97 14.48
N LYS A 183 -5.16 -13.18 13.96
CA LYS A 183 -4.47 -14.38 14.45
C LYS A 183 -2.96 -14.23 14.41
N LEU A 184 -2.42 -13.52 13.43
CA LEU A 184 -1.00 -13.21 13.31
C LEU A 184 -0.56 -11.99 14.13
N GLY A 185 -1.49 -11.29 14.81
CA GLY A 185 -1.22 -10.12 15.64
C GLY A 185 -1.04 -8.81 14.85
N GLY A 186 -1.45 -8.78 13.58
CA GLY A 186 -1.51 -7.58 12.75
C GLY A 186 -0.16 -7.02 12.31
N PHE A 187 -0.20 -5.79 11.81
CA PHE A 187 1.02 -5.04 11.46
C PHE A 187 1.89 -4.78 12.69
N VAL A 188 3.18 -4.62 12.48
CA VAL A 188 4.13 -4.24 13.52
C VAL A 188 3.76 -2.88 14.11
N GLN A 189 4.07 -2.66 15.40
CA GLN A 189 3.73 -1.42 16.10
C GLN A 189 4.61 -0.24 15.68
N LYS A 190 5.80 -0.52 15.13
CA LYS A 190 6.74 0.52 14.70
C LYS A 190 7.42 0.09 13.41
N ALA A 191 7.16 0.81 12.34
CA ALA A 191 7.86 0.66 11.07
C ALA A 191 7.73 1.93 10.25
N ILE A 192 8.87 2.52 9.88
CA ILE A 192 8.88 3.67 8.95
C ILE A 192 8.61 3.23 7.51
N PHE A 193 8.87 1.94 7.19
CA PHE A 193 8.57 1.25 5.92
C PHE A 193 8.46 -0.25 6.13
N ASN A 194 8.02 -0.97 5.10
CA ASN A 194 7.99 -2.45 5.01
C ASN A 194 6.99 -3.13 5.97
N GLU A 195 6.04 -2.43 6.56
CA GLU A 195 5.01 -3.04 7.43
C GLU A 195 4.23 -4.14 6.70
N ASP A 196 3.98 -3.95 5.41
CA ASP A 196 3.34 -4.89 4.50
C ASP A 196 4.21 -6.14 4.27
N MET A 197 5.51 -5.96 3.99
CA MET A 197 6.45 -7.08 3.82
C MET A 197 6.69 -7.83 5.14
N LEU A 198 6.73 -7.14 6.27
CA LEU A 198 6.89 -7.76 7.59
C LEU A 198 5.68 -8.63 7.94
N PHE A 199 4.47 -8.14 7.68
CA PHE A 199 3.25 -8.95 7.82
C PHE A 199 3.27 -10.15 6.87
N ALA A 200 3.62 -9.93 5.61
CA ALA A 200 3.71 -10.96 4.59
C ALA A 200 4.74 -12.04 4.97
N ALA A 201 5.92 -11.66 5.49
CA ALA A 201 6.90 -12.61 5.98
C ALA A 201 6.34 -13.45 7.14
N LYS A 202 5.67 -12.82 8.11
CA LYS A 202 5.03 -13.52 9.22
C LYS A 202 3.95 -14.50 8.75
N ALA A 203 3.14 -14.11 7.75
CA ALA A 203 2.13 -14.96 7.16
C ALA A 203 2.75 -16.21 6.51
N VAL A 204 3.76 -16.02 5.66
CA VAL A 204 4.47 -17.12 4.98
C VAL A 204 5.16 -18.06 5.97
N GLU A 205 5.86 -17.50 6.96
CA GLU A 205 6.52 -18.32 7.99
C GLU A 205 5.52 -19.09 8.87
N SER A 206 4.29 -18.60 8.99
CA SER A 206 3.18 -19.26 9.69
C SER A 206 2.40 -20.26 8.82
N GLY A 207 2.84 -20.51 7.57
CA GLY A 207 2.23 -21.48 6.65
C GLY A 207 1.09 -20.93 5.79
N TYR A 208 0.83 -19.62 5.84
CA TYR A 208 -0.11 -18.97 4.94
C TYR A 208 0.57 -18.56 3.62
N LYS A 209 -0.25 -18.18 2.65
CA LYS A 209 0.20 -17.75 1.32
C LYS A 209 -0.16 -16.28 1.03
N ILE A 210 0.56 -15.72 0.08
CA ILE A 210 0.37 -14.38 -0.43
C ILE A 210 0.07 -14.47 -1.92
N MET A 211 -0.98 -13.79 -2.37
CA MET A 211 -1.33 -13.70 -3.77
C MET A 211 -0.90 -12.37 -4.37
N TYR A 212 -0.09 -12.39 -5.40
CA TYR A 212 0.06 -11.29 -6.33
C TYR A 212 -1.01 -11.43 -7.41
N THR A 213 -1.92 -10.47 -7.51
CA THR A 213 -3.04 -10.50 -8.46
C THR A 213 -2.82 -9.49 -9.57
N ALA A 214 -2.35 -9.97 -10.72
CA ALA A 214 -2.02 -9.12 -11.86
C ALA A 214 -3.24 -8.48 -12.54
N GLU A 215 -4.40 -9.07 -12.38
CA GLU A 215 -5.69 -8.61 -12.87
C GLU A 215 -6.23 -7.43 -12.05
N ALA A 216 -5.94 -7.39 -10.75
CA ALA A 216 -6.25 -6.26 -9.88
C ALA A 216 -5.24 -5.13 -10.14
N ARG A 217 -5.66 -4.02 -10.76
CA ARG A 217 -4.75 -3.02 -11.30
C ARG A 217 -5.00 -1.63 -10.74
N VAL A 218 -3.91 -0.95 -10.34
CA VAL A 218 -3.92 0.46 -9.95
C VAL A 218 -2.90 1.25 -10.75
N LEU A 219 -3.21 2.49 -11.11
CA LEU A 219 -2.27 3.45 -11.68
C LEU A 219 -1.53 4.13 -10.53
N HIS A 220 -0.26 3.80 -10.35
CA HIS A 220 0.58 4.35 -9.29
C HIS A 220 2.04 4.43 -9.73
N SER A 221 2.60 5.62 -9.72
CA SER A 221 4.03 5.84 -9.98
C SER A 221 4.46 7.23 -9.51
N HIS A 222 5.74 7.37 -9.20
CA HIS A 222 6.34 8.63 -8.76
C HIS A 222 7.54 8.98 -9.62
N ASN A 223 7.67 10.27 -9.96
CA ASN A 223 8.84 10.78 -10.66
C ASN A 223 9.81 11.42 -9.64
N TYR A 224 10.33 10.61 -8.72
CA TYR A 224 11.25 11.10 -7.70
C TYR A 224 12.48 11.76 -8.30
N SER A 225 12.94 12.84 -7.66
CA SER A 225 14.30 13.37 -7.86
C SER A 225 15.31 12.40 -7.24
N ILE A 226 16.59 12.55 -7.62
CA ILE A 226 17.70 11.74 -7.05
C ILE A 226 17.73 11.86 -5.52
N SER A 227 17.54 13.05 -4.98
CA SER A 227 17.53 13.27 -3.53
C SER A 227 16.34 12.59 -2.84
N GLN A 228 15.15 12.64 -3.43
CA GLN A 228 13.98 11.94 -2.89
C GLN A 228 14.17 10.41 -2.92
N GLN A 229 14.71 9.89 -4.03
CA GLN A 229 14.99 8.47 -4.17
C GLN A 229 16.05 8.00 -3.15
N PHE A 230 17.10 8.82 -2.94
CA PHE A 230 18.12 8.51 -1.94
C PHE A 230 17.54 8.45 -0.53
N ARG A 231 16.75 9.45 -0.12
CA ARG A 231 16.10 9.46 1.21
C ARG A 231 15.21 8.26 1.39
N ARG A 232 14.37 7.96 0.39
CA ARG A 232 13.48 6.78 0.45
C ARG A 232 14.26 5.48 0.59
N ASN A 233 15.34 5.30 -0.16
CA ASN A 233 16.17 4.09 -0.06
C ASN A 233 16.92 4.01 1.28
N PHE A 234 17.33 5.16 1.83
CA PHE A 234 17.93 5.24 3.16
C PHE A 234 16.93 4.79 4.23
N ASP A 235 15.71 5.32 4.21
CA ASP A 235 14.65 4.95 5.16
C ASP A 235 14.23 3.47 5.02
N LEU A 236 14.20 2.93 3.79
CA LEU A 236 14.03 1.49 3.54
C LEU A 236 15.15 0.67 4.19
N GLY A 237 16.41 1.11 4.04
CA GLY A 237 17.57 0.46 4.66
C GLY A 237 17.51 0.49 6.19
N VAL A 238 17.10 1.61 6.78
CA VAL A 238 16.87 1.73 8.23
C VAL A 238 15.80 0.74 8.68
N SER A 239 14.65 0.71 8.01
CA SER A 239 13.56 -0.22 8.33
C SER A 239 14.02 -1.68 8.25
N GLN A 240 14.81 -2.05 7.23
CA GLN A 240 15.36 -3.42 7.13
C GLN A 240 16.37 -3.74 8.25
N ALA A 241 17.18 -2.78 8.67
CA ALA A 241 18.12 -2.95 9.77
C ALA A 241 17.42 -3.11 11.13
N GLU A 242 16.28 -2.46 11.32
CA GLU A 242 15.44 -2.57 12.52
C GLU A 242 14.70 -3.91 12.62
N HIS A 243 14.56 -4.64 11.48
CA HIS A 243 13.86 -5.94 11.40
C HIS A 243 14.77 -7.09 10.92
N PRO A 244 15.87 -7.38 11.66
CA PRO A 244 16.84 -8.42 11.26
C PRO A 244 16.24 -9.83 11.27
N GLU A 245 15.15 -10.07 12.00
CA GLU A 245 14.44 -11.35 12.04
C GLU A 245 13.90 -11.79 10.68
N VAL A 246 13.66 -10.84 9.77
CA VAL A 246 13.24 -11.08 8.38
C VAL A 246 14.42 -10.91 7.43
N PHE A 247 15.03 -9.72 7.41
CA PHE A 247 15.96 -9.31 6.35
C PHE A 247 17.37 -9.91 6.47
N LYS A 248 17.79 -10.39 7.66
CA LYS A 248 19.02 -11.20 7.77
C LYS A 248 18.84 -12.63 7.30
N LYS A 249 17.64 -13.20 7.43
CA LYS A 249 17.35 -14.56 6.95
C LYS A 249 17.21 -14.63 5.44
N VAL A 250 16.59 -13.61 4.86
CA VAL A 250 16.37 -13.51 3.41
C VAL A 250 16.81 -12.13 2.92
N PRO A 251 18.11 -11.97 2.60
CA PRO A 251 18.69 -10.69 2.23
C PRO A 251 18.09 -10.10 0.94
N SER A 252 17.93 -8.79 0.90
CA SER A 252 17.35 -8.05 -0.22
C SER A 252 18.39 -7.58 -1.26
N GLU A 253 19.69 -7.62 -0.94
CA GLU A 253 20.79 -7.05 -1.73
C GLU A 253 20.91 -7.69 -3.11
N LYS A 254 20.72 -9.02 -3.20
CA LYS A 254 20.75 -9.74 -4.47
C LYS A 254 19.69 -9.23 -5.44
N GLU A 255 18.48 -9.00 -4.95
CA GLU A 255 17.36 -8.51 -5.75
C GLU A 255 17.54 -7.04 -6.12
N GLY A 256 18.04 -6.22 -5.19
CA GLY A 256 18.42 -4.83 -5.45
C GLY A 256 19.50 -4.71 -6.53
N GLY A 257 20.54 -5.53 -6.46
CA GLY A 257 21.60 -5.59 -7.47
C GLY A 257 21.08 -6.01 -8.84
N ARG A 258 20.18 -7.00 -8.90
CA ARG A 258 19.50 -7.43 -10.13
C ARG A 258 18.69 -6.29 -10.75
N MET A 259 17.89 -5.58 -9.93
CA MET A 259 17.09 -4.44 -10.39
C MET A 259 17.98 -3.33 -10.99
N VAL A 260 19.09 -2.98 -10.34
CA VAL A 260 20.03 -1.96 -10.85
C VAL A 260 20.62 -2.39 -12.21
N LYS A 261 21.10 -3.63 -12.31
CA LYS A 261 21.66 -4.18 -13.56
C LYS A 261 20.64 -4.12 -14.70
N GLU A 262 19.46 -4.70 -14.51
CA GLU A 262 18.42 -4.76 -15.53
C GLU A 262 17.87 -3.37 -15.90
N THR A 263 17.78 -2.44 -14.93
CA THR A 263 17.42 -1.04 -15.22
C THR A 263 18.44 -0.38 -16.12
N THR A 264 19.72 -0.58 -15.84
CA THR A 264 20.82 -0.02 -16.64
C THR A 264 20.77 -0.56 -18.06
N GLU A 265 20.66 -1.86 -18.23
CA GLU A 265 20.51 -2.51 -19.54
C GLU A 265 19.30 -1.98 -20.32
N TYR A 266 18.14 -1.82 -19.65
CA TYR A 266 16.94 -1.25 -20.26
C TYR A 266 17.15 0.19 -20.75
N LEU A 267 17.81 1.05 -19.96
CA LEU A 267 18.05 2.43 -20.37
C LEU A 267 18.97 2.51 -21.58
N PHE A 268 20.07 1.74 -21.60
CA PHE A 268 20.99 1.71 -22.72
C PHE A 268 20.33 1.16 -24.00
N THR A 269 19.60 0.06 -23.92
CA THR A 269 18.95 -0.57 -25.08
C THR A 269 17.81 0.27 -25.67
N THR A 270 17.17 1.11 -24.84
CA THR A 270 16.05 1.98 -25.29
C THR A 270 16.48 3.42 -25.61
N GLY A 271 17.78 3.76 -25.49
CA GLY A 271 18.30 5.11 -25.72
C GLY A 271 17.71 6.18 -24.79
N LYS A 272 17.39 5.80 -23.55
CA LYS A 272 16.76 6.68 -22.54
C LYS A 272 17.70 7.03 -21.38
N VAL A 273 18.99 7.03 -21.67
CA VAL A 273 20.03 7.42 -20.71
C VAL A 273 20.07 8.92 -20.53
#